data_1b86a72824042d0d6d8adf8ff0ab83d0
#
_entry.id   1b86a72824042d0d6d8adf8ff0ab83d0
#
_cell.length_a   1.000
_cell.length_b   1.000
_cell.length_c   1.000
_cell.angle_alpha   90.00
_cell.angle_beta   90.00
_cell.angle_gamma   90.00
#
_symmetry.space_group_name_H-M   'P 1'
#
loop_
_entity.id
_entity.type
_entity.pdbx_description
1 polymer ?
#
loop_
_entity_poly.entity_id
_entity_poly.type
_entity_poly.pdbx_seq_one_letter_code
_entity_poly.pdbx_strand_id
1 'polypeptide(L)'
;SYVFLLAGKLSFESPETFGRIWNRGISGNRSYDLLARWQTDTLDLRPDLISVLVGINDLLFPDEHHTSPDPDGYRRTLLEIVSMTRRSLGDVPFVFCEPFGFPDPLDEHYRDLMTNGLPLYQEAMHTVAAETSSLFIPLQKPFCDAYAAHSAKGQAFWLWDGIHPTAAGHQIIAREWLRAVQG
;
A
#
# COMPACT_ATOMS: atom_id res chain seq x y z
N SER A 1 5.73 -2.20 12.13
CA SER A 1 5.26 -2.13 10.72
C SER A 1 5.93 -3.21 9.88
N TYR A 2 5.33 -3.56 8.74
CA TYR A 2 5.94 -4.51 7.81
C TYR A 2 7.31 -4.04 7.30
N VAL A 3 7.51 -2.73 7.15
CA VAL A 3 8.81 -2.16 6.75
C VAL A 3 9.91 -2.51 7.76
N PHE A 4 9.60 -2.51 9.06
CA PHE A 4 10.56 -2.94 10.09
C PHE A 4 10.91 -4.42 9.97
N LEU A 5 9.92 -5.28 9.66
CA LEU A 5 10.13 -6.71 9.44
C LEU A 5 11.01 -6.96 8.21
N LEU A 6 10.74 -6.24 7.11
CA LEU A 6 11.56 -6.28 5.90
C LEU A 6 12.99 -5.80 6.18
N ALA A 7 13.14 -4.65 6.85
CA ALA A 7 14.45 -4.10 7.17
C ALA A 7 15.30 -5.09 7.99
N GLY A 8 14.71 -5.68 9.05
CA GLY A 8 15.42 -6.67 9.88
C GLY A 8 15.85 -7.88 9.06
N LYS A 9 14.93 -8.46 8.27
CA LYS A 9 15.22 -9.66 7.47
C LYS A 9 16.27 -9.38 6.38
N LEU A 10 16.05 -8.36 5.56
CA LEU A 10 16.92 -8.05 4.41
C LEU A 10 18.33 -7.65 4.86
N SER A 11 18.44 -6.82 5.91
CA SER A 11 19.75 -6.44 6.45
C SER A 11 20.51 -7.61 7.09
N PHE A 12 19.80 -8.59 7.64
CA PHE A 12 20.42 -9.79 8.22
C PHE A 12 20.84 -10.81 7.16
N GLU A 13 19.95 -11.09 6.18
CA GLU A 13 20.18 -12.15 5.17
C GLU A 13 21.05 -11.69 4.00
N SER A 14 21.07 -10.39 3.69
CA SER A 14 21.77 -9.85 2.53
C SER A 14 22.38 -8.46 2.82
N PRO A 15 23.28 -8.35 3.82
CA PRO A 15 23.80 -7.07 4.28
C PRO A 15 24.59 -6.31 3.21
N GLU A 16 25.14 -7.01 2.23
CA GLU A 16 25.91 -6.40 1.13
C GLU A 16 25.00 -5.84 0.00
N THR A 17 23.74 -6.31 -0.06
CA THR A 17 22.80 -5.93 -1.12
C THR A 17 21.87 -4.82 -0.67
N PHE A 18 21.39 -4.88 0.58
CA PHE A 18 20.42 -3.94 1.12
C PHE A 18 21.12 -2.90 2.00
N GLY A 19 21.16 -1.66 1.51
CA GLY A 19 21.69 -0.52 2.22
C GLY A 19 20.68 0.09 3.21
N ARG A 20 20.34 1.36 3.00
CA ARG A 20 19.39 2.07 3.88
C ARG A 20 17.95 1.81 3.48
N ILE A 21 17.11 1.51 4.46
CA ILE A 21 15.67 1.40 4.29
C ILE A 21 15.01 2.54 5.08
N TRP A 22 14.27 3.40 4.37
CA TRP A 22 13.52 4.50 4.97
C TRP A 22 12.04 4.15 5.02
N ASN A 23 11.44 4.27 6.18
CA ASN A 23 9.99 4.27 6.31
C ASN A 23 9.51 5.72 6.35
N ARG A 24 8.88 6.17 5.28
CA ARG A 24 8.31 7.52 5.13
C ARG A 24 6.77 7.52 5.20
N GLY A 25 6.17 6.39 5.58
CA GLY A 25 4.73 6.28 5.79
C GLY A 25 4.25 7.14 6.96
N ILE A 26 3.20 7.93 6.72
CA ILE A 26 2.48 8.71 7.74
C ILE A 26 1.05 8.17 7.80
N SER A 27 0.60 7.81 9.00
CA SER A 27 -0.76 7.31 9.20
C SER A 27 -1.79 8.37 8.78
N GLY A 28 -2.86 7.95 8.12
CA GLY A 28 -3.91 8.84 7.63
C GLY A 28 -3.62 9.48 6.27
N ASN A 29 -2.39 9.38 5.73
CA ASN A 29 -2.10 9.97 4.44
C ASN A 29 -2.85 9.28 3.29
N ARG A 30 -3.25 10.09 2.33
CA ARG A 30 -3.86 9.75 1.06
C ARG A 30 -2.82 9.89 -0.06
N SER A 31 -3.14 9.49 -1.26
CA SER A 31 -2.22 9.56 -2.40
C SER A 31 -1.71 10.99 -2.68
N TYR A 32 -2.59 11.97 -2.61
CA TYR A 32 -2.20 13.38 -2.82
C TYR A 32 -1.36 13.96 -1.68
N ASP A 33 -1.50 13.47 -0.44
CA ASP A 33 -0.60 13.83 0.66
C ASP A 33 0.82 13.30 0.40
N LEU A 34 0.93 12.10 -0.21
CA LEU A 34 2.21 11.58 -0.67
C LEU A 34 2.81 12.48 -1.76
N LEU A 35 2.01 12.85 -2.76
CA LEU A 35 2.44 13.70 -3.86
C LEU A 35 2.96 15.06 -3.34
N ALA A 36 2.25 15.68 -2.39
CA ALA A 36 2.60 16.97 -1.83
C ALA A 36 3.98 17.00 -1.16
N ARG A 37 4.44 15.88 -0.58
CA ARG A 37 5.74 15.76 0.09
C ARG A 37 6.74 14.87 -0.68
N TRP A 38 6.43 14.49 -1.93
CA TRP A 38 7.19 13.51 -2.68
C TRP A 38 8.64 13.93 -2.92
N GLN A 39 8.88 15.24 -3.14
CA GLN A 39 10.23 15.78 -3.33
C GLN A 39 11.12 15.47 -2.13
N THR A 40 10.70 15.91 -0.93
CA THR A 40 11.53 15.83 0.29
C THR A 40 11.60 14.43 0.88
N ASP A 41 10.51 13.67 0.77
CA ASP A 41 10.40 12.38 1.43
C ASP A 41 10.87 11.21 0.55
N THR A 42 11.02 11.44 -0.76
CA THR A 42 11.40 10.39 -1.69
C THR A 42 12.53 10.83 -2.64
N LEU A 43 12.33 11.87 -3.44
CA LEU A 43 13.30 12.22 -4.48
C LEU A 43 14.66 12.67 -3.92
N ASP A 44 14.65 13.46 -2.84
CA ASP A 44 15.88 13.93 -2.18
C ASP A 44 16.66 12.79 -1.52
N LEU A 45 16.01 11.68 -1.21
CA LEU A 45 16.65 10.47 -0.66
C LEU A 45 17.35 9.61 -1.73
N ARG A 46 17.02 9.83 -3.02
CA ARG A 46 17.56 9.12 -4.18
C ARG A 46 17.50 7.58 -4.00
N PRO A 47 16.31 7.01 -3.80
CA PRO A 47 16.16 5.57 -3.57
C PRO A 47 16.44 4.76 -4.83
N ASP A 48 16.93 3.53 -4.64
CA ASP A 48 17.11 2.53 -5.71
C ASP A 48 15.85 1.69 -5.96
N LEU A 49 14.88 1.72 -5.01
CA LEU A 49 13.58 1.06 -5.10
C LEU A 49 12.56 1.81 -4.24
N ILE A 50 11.36 1.98 -4.73
CA ILE A 50 10.26 2.64 -4.03
C ILE A 50 9.11 1.66 -3.84
N SER A 51 8.66 1.49 -2.58
CA SER A 51 7.47 0.70 -2.26
C SER A 51 6.36 1.61 -1.75
N VAL A 52 5.16 1.52 -2.36
CA VAL A 52 4.01 2.36 -2.06
C VAL A 52 2.84 1.50 -1.58
N LEU A 53 2.33 1.81 -0.39
CA LEU A 53 1.08 1.27 0.16
C LEU A 53 0.21 2.44 0.59
N VAL A 54 -0.80 2.78 -0.19
CA VAL A 54 -1.73 3.90 0.01
C VAL A 54 -3.05 3.59 -0.70
N GLY A 55 -4.13 4.30 -0.38
CA GLY A 55 -5.41 4.20 -1.09
C GLY A 55 -6.60 3.94 -0.18
N ILE A 56 -6.42 3.30 0.99
CA ILE A 56 -7.53 3.08 1.92
C ILE A 56 -8.08 4.40 2.46
N ASN A 57 -7.21 5.38 2.74
CA ASN A 57 -7.62 6.69 3.23
C ASN A 57 -8.23 7.56 2.11
N ASP A 58 -7.82 7.37 0.86
CA ASP A 58 -8.45 8.01 -0.31
C ASP A 58 -9.91 7.59 -0.44
N LEU A 59 -10.23 6.33 -0.08
CA LEU A 59 -11.59 5.80 -0.08
C LEU A 59 -12.40 6.29 1.12
N LEU A 60 -11.82 6.22 2.34
CA LEU A 60 -12.58 6.35 3.58
C LEU A 60 -12.73 7.79 4.08
N PHE A 61 -11.80 8.67 3.76
CA PHE A 61 -11.70 9.99 4.35
C PHE A 61 -11.63 11.08 3.28
N PRO A 62 -12.75 11.35 2.57
CA PRO A 62 -12.84 12.49 1.67
C PRO A 62 -12.61 13.78 2.46
N ASP A 63 -12.09 14.81 1.84
CA ASP A 63 -11.88 16.12 2.42
C ASP A 63 -12.71 17.21 1.69
N GLU A 64 -12.51 18.46 2.06
CA GLU A 64 -13.23 19.61 1.46
C GLU A 64 -13.00 19.77 -0.05
N HIS A 65 -11.91 19.20 -0.57
CA HIS A 65 -11.55 19.23 -1.99
C HIS A 65 -11.97 17.94 -2.71
N HIS A 66 -12.17 16.83 -1.95
CA HIS A 66 -12.49 15.50 -2.44
C HIS A 66 -13.70 14.94 -1.68
N THR A 67 -14.88 15.39 -2.05
CA THR A 67 -16.14 15.13 -1.32
C THR A 67 -16.72 13.73 -1.52
N SER A 68 -16.18 12.95 -2.44
CA SER A 68 -16.61 11.57 -2.72
C SER A 68 -15.41 10.72 -3.12
N PRO A 69 -15.50 9.39 -3.02
CA PRO A 69 -14.48 8.50 -3.57
C PRO A 69 -14.20 8.82 -5.04
N ASP A 70 -12.92 9.10 -5.36
CA ASP A 70 -12.44 9.42 -6.71
C ASP A 70 -11.29 8.48 -7.11
N PRO A 71 -11.58 7.23 -7.55
CA PRO A 71 -10.55 6.30 -7.99
C PRO A 71 -9.77 6.79 -9.23
N ASP A 72 -10.37 7.61 -10.09
CA ASP A 72 -9.68 8.22 -11.21
C ASP A 72 -8.68 9.29 -10.77
N GLY A 73 -9.03 10.11 -9.78
CA GLY A 73 -8.11 11.07 -9.15
C GLY A 73 -6.95 10.36 -8.46
N TYR A 74 -7.24 9.31 -7.72
CA TYR A 74 -6.23 8.45 -7.11
C TYR A 74 -5.26 7.88 -8.17
N ARG A 75 -5.78 7.33 -9.27
CA ARG A 75 -4.98 6.84 -10.37
C ARG A 75 -4.08 7.94 -10.97
N ARG A 76 -4.65 9.13 -11.26
CA ARG A 76 -3.88 10.27 -11.79
C ARG A 76 -2.75 10.67 -10.85
N THR A 77 -3.00 10.70 -9.55
CA THR A 77 -2.00 11.03 -8.52
C THR A 77 -0.84 10.03 -8.50
N LEU A 78 -1.14 8.73 -8.57
CA LEU A 78 -0.10 7.69 -8.63
C LEU A 78 0.74 7.80 -9.91
N LEU A 79 0.12 8.07 -11.07
CA LEU A 79 0.83 8.30 -12.33
C LEU A 79 1.74 9.53 -12.26
N GLU A 80 1.29 10.62 -11.62
CA GLU A 80 2.14 11.82 -11.44
C GLU A 80 3.33 11.52 -10.53
N ILE A 81 3.15 10.77 -9.46
CA ILE A 81 4.23 10.28 -8.58
C ILE A 81 5.30 9.54 -9.38
N VAL A 82 4.89 8.59 -10.23
CA VAL A 82 5.83 7.85 -11.09
C VAL A 82 6.52 8.78 -12.08
N SER A 83 5.75 9.66 -12.72
CA SER A 83 6.26 10.62 -13.69
C SER A 83 7.30 11.58 -13.08
N MET A 84 7.01 12.15 -11.90
CA MET A 84 7.97 12.98 -11.15
C MET A 84 9.26 12.23 -10.84
N THR A 85 9.13 10.99 -10.39
CA THR A 85 10.30 10.15 -10.06
C THR A 85 11.15 9.91 -11.30
N ARG A 86 10.55 9.51 -12.40
CA ARG A 86 11.28 9.25 -13.65
C ARG A 86 11.97 10.48 -14.21
N ARG A 87 11.32 11.64 -14.13
CA ARG A 87 11.94 12.91 -14.55
C ARG A 87 13.15 13.29 -13.68
N SER A 88 13.13 12.97 -12.40
CA SER A 88 14.16 13.37 -11.43
C SER A 88 15.28 12.35 -11.28
N LEU A 89 14.96 11.07 -11.23
CA LEU A 89 15.89 9.99 -10.85
C LEU A 89 16.11 8.95 -11.95
N GLY A 90 15.36 9.02 -13.05
CA GLY A 90 15.37 7.99 -14.09
C GLY A 90 14.43 6.83 -13.73
N ASP A 91 14.75 5.65 -14.23
CA ASP A 91 13.88 4.47 -14.14
C ASP A 91 14.07 3.71 -12.82
N VAL A 92 13.68 4.35 -11.71
CA VAL A 92 13.66 3.72 -10.39
C VAL A 92 12.47 2.75 -10.32
N PRO A 93 12.68 1.47 -9.95
CA PRO A 93 11.60 0.49 -9.85
C PRO A 93 10.61 0.84 -8.74
N PHE A 94 9.31 0.65 -9.06
CA PHE A 94 8.21 0.77 -8.10
C PHE A 94 7.64 -0.58 -7.74
N VAL A 95 7.23 -0.69 -6.47
CA VAL A 95 6.47 -1.79 -5.91
C VAL A 95 5.17 -1.21 -5.36
N PHE A 96 4.06 -1.43 -6.03
CA PHE A 96 2.73 -1.03 -5.57
C PHE A 96 2.09 -2.16 -4.78
N CYS A 97 1.79 -1.87 -3.52
CA CYS A 97 1.10 -2.79 -2.61
C CYS A 97 -0.40 -2.44 -2.60
N GLU A 98 -1.23 -3.41 -2.95
CA GLU A 98 -2.68 -3.26 -3.04
C GLU A 98 -3.27 -2.71 -1.74
N PRO A 99 -4.16 -1.69 -1.77
CA PRO A 99 -4.96 -1.32 -0.61
C PRO A 99 -5.91 -2.45 -0.24
N PHE A 100 -6.13 -2.67 1.06
CA PHE A 100 -6.90 -3.79 1.58
C PHE A 100 -7.74 -3.38 2.77
N GLY A 101 -8.77 -4.18 3.06
CA GLY A 101 -9.61 -3.99 4.23
C GLY A 101 -10.66 -5.09 4.37
N PHE A 102 -11.23 -5.21 5.57
CA PHE A 102 -12.37 -6.07 5.85
C PHE A 102 -13.62 -5.22 6.06
N PRO A 103 -14.78 -5.63 5.52
CA PRO A 103 -16.03 -4.94 5.80
C PRO A 103 -16.44 -5.11 7.27
N ASP A 104 -16.96 -4.05 7.89
CA ASP A 104 -17.61 -4.15 9.19
C ASP A 104 -19.07 -4.59 9.01
N PRO A 105 -19.48 -5.71 9.58
CA PRO A 105 -20.86 -6.17 9.46
C PRO A 105 -21.87 -5.27 10.20
N LEU A 106 -21.44 -4.44 11.13
CA LEU A 106 -22.29 -3.57 11.94
C LEU A 106 -22.46 -2.16 11.35
N ASP A 107 -21.56 -1.73 10.46
CA ASP A 107 -21.63 -0.46 9.77
C ASP A 107 -21.93 -0.66 8.28
N GLU A 108 -23.16 -0.33 7.88
CA GLU A 108 -23.63 -0.52 6.49
C GLU A 108 -22.87 0.37 5.50
N HIS A 109 -22.61 1.61 5.85
CA HIS A 109 -21.86 2.53 4.99
C HIS A 109 -20.42 2.07 4.79
N TYR A 110 -19.75 1.72 5.88
CA TYR A 110 -18.38 1.19 5.82
C TYR A 110 -18.31 -0.12 5.03
N ARG A 111 -19.30 -1.02 5.25
CA ARG A 111 -19.41 -2.27 4.49
C ARG A 111 -19.56 -2.02 2.99
N ASP A 112 -20.38 -1.03 2.60
CA ASP A 112 -20.57 -0.65 1.19
C ASP A 112 -19.26 -0.12 0.59
N LEU A 113 -18.57 0.77 1.28
CA LEU A 113 -17.26 1.28 0.85
C LEU A 113 -16.25 0.14 0.66
N MET A 114 -16.16 -0.81 1.60
CA MET A 114 -15.24 -1.94 1.49
C MET A 114 -15.63 -2.92 0.39
N THR A 115 -16.94 -3.11 0.15
CA THR A 115 -17.42 -4.11 -0.82
C THR A 115 -17.44 -3.57 -2.24
N ASN A 116 -17.86 -2.32 -2.42
CA ASN A 116 -18.09 -1.71 -3.74
C ASN A 116 -17.05 -0.63 -4.09
N GLY A 117 -16.54 0.10 -3.10
CA GLY A 117 -15.55 1.17 -3.30
C GLY A 117 -14.13 0.67 -3.38
N LEU A 118 -13.68 -0.14 -2.42
CA LEU A 118 -12.28 -0.61 -2.36
C LEU A 118 -11.81 -1.30 -3.65
N PRO A 119 -12.59 -2.17 -4.31
CA PRO A 119 -12.19 -2.79 -5.57
C PRO A 119 -11.82 -1.79 -6.68
N LEU A 120 -12.45 -0.61 -6.70
CA LEU A 120 -12.14 0.43 -7.68
C LEU A 120 -10.74 1.02 -7.48
N TYR A 121 -10.31 1.19 -6.23
CA TYR A 121 -8.95 1.65 -5.89
C TYR A 121 -7.89 0.56 -6.13
N GLN A 122 -8.25 -0.69 -5.88
CA GLN A 122 -7.40 -1.86 -6.19
C GLN A 122 -7.13 -1.95 -7.68
N GLU A 123 -8.18 -1.86 -8.50
CA GLU A 123 -8.07 -1.86 -9.97
C GLU A 123 -7.30 -0.64 -10.50
N ALA A 124 -7.54 0.55 -9.92
CA ALA A 124 -6.81 1.75 -10.28
C ALA A 124 -5.30 1.60 -10.05
N MET A 125 -4.89 1.08 -8.89
CA MET A 125 -3.47 0.84 -8.58
C MET A 125 -2.87 -0.26 -9.47
N HIS A 126 -3.61 -1.36 -9.71
CA HIS A 126 -3.19 -2.42 -10.62
C HIS A 126 -2.95 -1.89 -12.03
N THR A 127 -3.87 -1.07 -12.53
CA THR A 127 -3.74 -0.41 -13.83
C THR A 127 -2.50 0.49 -13.90
N VAL A 128 -2.23 1.30 -12.86
CA VAL A 128 -1.01 2.12 -12.77
C VAL A 128 0.24 1.24 -12.81
N ALA A 129 0.27 0.16 -12.05
CA ALA A 129 1.41 -0.76 -12.04
C ALA A 129 1.66 -1.35 -13.43
N ALA A 130 0.61 -1.79 -14.13
CA ALA A 130 0.70 -2.33 -15.50
C ALA A 130 1.19 -1.26 -16.50
N GLU A 131 0.60 -0.07 -16.51
CA GLU A 131 0.97 1.03 -17.42
C GLU A 131 2.40 1.54 -17.21
N THR A 132 2.90 1.44 -15.98
CA THR A 132 4.25 1.92 -15.63
C THR A 132 5.29 0.80 -15.56
N SER A 133 4.93 -0.44 -15.94
CA SER A 133 5.81 -1.61 -15.82
C SER A 133 6.37 -1.79 -14.40
N SER A 134 5.56 -1.49 -13.41
CA SER A 134 5.90 -1.59 -11.99
C SER A 134 5.41 -2.91 -11.40
N LEU A 135 6.05 -3.36 -10.31
CA LEU A 135 5.61 -4.56 -9.60
C LEU A 135 4.31 -4.26 -8.83
N PHE A 136 3.32 -5.15 -8.94
CA PHE A 136 2.09 -5.11 -8.14
C PHE A 136 2.03 -6.28 -7.18
N ILE A 137 1.73 -6.00 -5.92
CA ILE A 137 1.58 -7.00 -4.86
C ILE A 137 0.12 -7.03 -4.43
N PRO A 138 -0.64 -8.07 -4.79
CA PRO A 138 -2.00 -8.25 -4.29
C PRO A 138 -1.96 -8.57 -2.79
N LEU A 139 -2.76 -7.87 -1.98
CA LEU A 139 -2.80 -8.06 -0.53
C LEU A 139 -4.19 -8.47 -0.02
N GLN A 140 -5.27 -8.04 -0.67
CA GLN A 140 -6.63 -8.37 -0.24
C GLN A 140 -6.84 -9.88 -0.11
N LYS A 141 -6.46 -10.63 -1.15
CA LYS A 141 -6.62 -12.08 -1.13
C LYS A 141 -5.81 -12.78 -0.03
N PRO A 142 -4.51 -12.50 0.18
CA PRO A 142 -3.75 -13.03 1.33
C PRO A 142 -4.38 -12.79 2.70
N PHE A 143 -4.99 -11.60 2.92
CA PHE A 143 -5.71 -11.32 4.15
C PHE A 143 -6.99 -12.15 4.25
N CYS A 144 -7.77 -12.26 3.18
CA CYS A 144 -8.97 -13.10 3.15
C CYS A 144 -8.64 -14.59 3.37
N ASP A 145 -7.60 -15.10 2.73
CA ASP A 145 -7.15 -16.49 2.88
C ASP A 145 -6.70 -16.79 4.33
N ALA A 146 -5.94 -15.86 4.95
CA ALA A 146 -5.51 -15.99 6.33
C ALA A 146 -6.70 -16.00 7.31
N TYR A 147 -7.68 -15.11 7.09
CA TYR A 147 -8.90 -15.09 7.88
C TYR A 147 -9.71 -16.37 7.69
N ALA A 148 -9.90 -16.84 6.47
CA ALA A 148 -10.65 -18.06 6.17
C ALA A 148 -10.01 -19.31 6.83
N ALA A 149 -8.68 -19.42 6.75
CA ALA A 149 -7.92 -20.52 7.36
C ALA A 149 -7.97 -20.54 8.90
N HIS A 150 -8.22 -19.38 9.53
CA HIS A 150 -8.20 -19.19 10.97
C HIS A 150 -9.41 -18.38 11.48
N SER A 151 -10.60 -18.65 10.96
CA SER A 151 -11.81 -17.87 11.22
C SER A 151 -12.17 -17.71 12.70
N ALA A 152 -11.84 -18.71 13.53
CA ALA A 152 -12.04 -18.65 14.98
C ALA A 152 -11.27 -17.53 15.69
N LYS A 153 -10.22 -16.96 15.05
CA LYS A 153 -9.48 -15.81 15.59
C LYS A 153 -10.20 -14.48 15.37
N GLY A 154 -11.16 -14.44 14.44
CA GLY A 154 -11.83 -13.22 14.04
C GLY A 154 -10.98 -12.31 13.13
N GLN A 155 -11.63 -11.34 12.49
CA GLN A 155 -10.96 -10.38 11.59
C GLN A 155 -9.93 -9.51 12.33
N ALA A 156 -10.25 -9.10 13.56
CA ALA A 156 -9.42 -8.22 14.39
C ALA A 156 -8.03 -8.83 14.74
N PHE A 157 -7.86 -10.15 14.61
CA PHE A 157 -6.55 -10.78 14.75
C PHE A 157 -5.58 -10.38 13.63
N TRP A 158 -6.10 -10.04 12.46
CA TRP A 158 -5.32 -9.66 11.27
C TRP A 158 -5.31 -8.15 11.05
N LEU A 159 -6.51 -7.53 11.08
CA LEU A 159 -6.74 -6.09 10.96
C LEU A 159 -7.60 -5.66 12.15
N TRP A 160 -7.00 -4.99 13.14
CA TRP A 160 -7.64 -4.77 14.44
C TRP A 160 -8.94 -3.95 14.38
N ASP A 161 -9.08 -3.10 13.38
CA ASP A 161 -10.27 -2.27 13.11
C ASP A 161 -10.78 -2.41 11.66
N GLY A 162 -10.36 -3.46 10.97
CA GLY A 162 -10.72 -3.73 9.59
C GLY A 162 -9.74 -3.20 8.55
N ILE A 163 -8.86 -2.24 8.87
CA ILE A 163 -7.88 -1.67 7.92
C ILE A 163 -6.44 -1.61 8.45
N HIS A 164 -6.25 -1.49 9.76
CA HIS A 164 -4.91 -1.38 10.32
C HIS A 164 -4.34 -2.76 10.70
N PRO A 165 -3.21 -3.17 10.11
CA PRO A 165 -2.62 -4.46 10.39
C PRO A 165 -2.13 -4.61 11.83
N THR A 166 -2.43 -5.74 12.45
CA THR A 166 -1.78 -6.21 13.66
C THR A 166 -0.36 -6.69 13.36
N ALA A 167 0.37 -7.18 14.35
CA ALA A 167 1.66 -7.83 14.10
C ALA A 167 1.54 -9.02 13.12
N ALA A 168 0.46 -9.81 13.21
CA ALA A 168 0.16 -10.90 12.29
C ALA A 168 -0.16 -10.37 10.88
N GLY A 169 -0.95 -9.30 10.77
CA GLY A 169 -1.25 -8.65 9.50
C GLY A 169 -0.01 -8.07 8.84
N HIS A 170 0.86 -7.40 9.58
CA HIS A 170 2.14 -6.91 9.05
C HIS A 170 3.04 -8.04 8.54
N GLN A 171 2.98 -9.23 9.14
CA GLN A 171 3.73 -10.38 8.67
C GLN A 171 3.20 -10.91 7.31
N ILE A 172 1.89 -10.82 7.08
CA ILE A 172 1.31 -11.14 5.75
C ILE A 172 1.89 -10.22 4.69
N ILE A 173 1.86 -8.90 4.92
CA ILE A 173 2.38 -7.90 3.98
C ILE A 173 3.87 -8.15 3.70
N ALA A 174 4.67 -8.34 4.74
CA ALA A 174 6.10 -8.58 4.60
C ALA A 174 6.40 -9.87 3.80
N ARG A 175 5.64 -10.94 4.03
CA ARG A 175 5.78 -12.20 3.30
C ARG A 175 5.46 -12.05 1.81
N GLU A 176 4.35 -11.41 1.48
CA GLU A 176 3.96 -11.21 0.08
C GLU A 176 4.95 -10.28 -0.64
N TRP A 177 5.43 -9.24 0.05
CA TRP A 177 6.46 -8.35 -0.48
C TRP A 177 7.75 -9.09 -0.80
N LEU A 178 8.27 -9.89 0.13
CA LEU A 178 9.49 -10.69 -0.06
C LEU A 178 9.32 -11.68 -1.21
N ARG A 179 8.19 -12.37 -1.29
CA ARG A 179 7.88 -13.31 -2.36
C ARG A 179 7.89 -12.63 -3.74
N ALA A 180 7.36 -11.42 -3.84
CA ALA A 180 7.25 -10.71 -5.11
C ALA A 180 8.57 -10.06 -5.56
N VAL A 181 9.40 -9.60 -4.62
CA VAL A 181 10.64 -8.86 -4.93
C VAL A 181 11.86 -9.79 -5.04
N GLN A 182 11.86 -10.93 -4.36
CA GLN A 182 12.98 -11.89 -4.38
C GLN A 182 12.73 -13.11 -5.28
N GLY A 183 11.47 -13.36 -5.69
CA GLY A 183 11.08 -14.48 -6.54
C GLY A 183 11.20 -14.15 -7.98
#